data_1edc2ee0d8a799165812449a77b6ddce
#
_entry.id   1edc2ee0d8a799165812449a77b6ddce
#
_cell.length_a   1.000
_cell.length_b   1.000
_cell.length_c   1.000
_cell.angle_alpha   90.00
_cell.angle_beta   90.00
_cell.angle_gamma   90.00
#
_symmetry.space_group_name_H-M   'P 1'
#
loop_
_entity.id
_entity.type
_entity.pdbx_description
1 polymer ?
#
loop_
_entity_poly.entity_id
_entity_poly.type
_entity_poly.pdbx_seq_one_letter_code
_entity_poly.pdbx_strand_id
1 'polypeptide(L)'
;MPAILKLALLILLAPLLAGGCARNPVTGGSDFVLMSESQEISLGRRYNSEILKKMPRYEAPALETQVQLVGARLAEHSHRSDLIYRFTVLDSTAVNAFALPGGYIYITRGLLAYLNSEAELAAVLGHEIGHVTARHSVRQQTTATMTGLLGAVVAASTGVQGVDSLTDLVGKAVVRGYGREYELEADRLGAEYLARSGYDPEAMLKVVGILKNQETFEVAVAKQEGREPNAYHGLFATHPDNDTRLGEVVAAARQYKTSATTRIGRDSFLHALDGLTFGDSPRDGIVRDNHFYHQDMNFSLAFPDGWRIENHPEKLISAPRSNDGLIQVTFAERNKRIPPARFMQERMGLDDMRQGRPFTAGGLDGYTAFADANTPWGKRSVRYVVQYLGDNAFIVAGAAKDRAGAGKYDAAIEATAGSLHSLTAAEKRLAGGKKLVIVRVAKGMRYADLARESPLTNYPEEQLRLLNDQYPDGEPHPPGLIKLVR
;
A
#
# COMPACT_ATOMS: atom_id res chain seq x y z
N MET A 1 -34.14 -14.04 36.11
CA MET A 1 -33.34 -12.83 36.27
C MET A 1 -34.09 -11.90 37.22
N PRO A 2 -33.50 -11.43 38.32
CA PRO A 2 -34.14 -10.51 39.24
C PRO A 2 -34.46 -9.17 38.58
N ALA A 3 -35.58 -8.55 38.91
CA ALA A 3 -36.07 -7.28 38.33
C ALA A 3 -35.03 -6.14 38.38
N ILE A 4 -34.15 -6.15 39.36
CA ILE A 4 -33.05 -5.20 39.54
C ILE A 4 -32.03 -5.29 38.38
N LEU A 5 -31.76 -6.49 37.86
CA LEU A 5 -30.80 -6.66 36.73
C LEU A 5 -31.42 -6.16 35.42
N LYS A 6 -32.72 -6.29 35.24
CA LYS A 6 -33.44 -5.72 34.07
C LYS A 6 -33.48 -4.18 34.13
N LEU A 7 -33.68 -3.61 35.34
CA LEU A 7 -33.69 -2.17 35.53
C LEU A 7 -32.27 -1.55 35.35
N ALA A 8 -31.23 -2.23 35.86
CA ALA A 8 -29.84 -1.81 35.66
C ALA A 8 -29.43 -1.87 34.18
N LEU A 9 -29.88 -2.86 33.41
CA LEU A 9 -29.63 -2.97 31.96
C LEU A 9 -30.37 -1.88 31.19
N LEU A 10 -31.58 -1.51 31.57
CA LEU A 10 -32.36 -0.41 31.00
C LEU A 10 -31.73 0.96 31.30
N ILE A 11 -31.19 1.18 32.49
CA ILE A 11 -30.52 2.42 32.90
C ILE A 11 -29.15 2.57 32.17
N LEU A 12 -28.47 1.46 31.91
CA LEU A 12 -27.22 1.46 31.11
C LEU A 12 -27.46 1.66 29.60
N LEU A 13 -28.63 1.26 29.08
CA LEU A 13 -28.98 1.48 27.66
C LEU A 13 -29.57 2.88 27.40
N ALA A 14 -30.13 3.56 28.36
CA ALA A 14 -30.79 4.85 28.21
C ALA A 14 -29.82 5.98 27.72
N PRO A 15 -28.60 6.13 28.24
CA PRO A 15 -27.66 7.14 27.72
C PRO A 15 -27.09 6.80 26.33
N LEU A 16 -27.07 5.52 25.94
CA LEU A 16 -26.67 5.10 24.58
C LEU A 16 -27.72 5.50 23.52
N LEU A 17 -29.00 5.57 23.90
CA LEU A 17 -30.08 5.98 22.99
C LEU A 17 -30.21 7.51 22.87
N ALA A 18 -29.72 8.27 23.83
CA ALA A 18 -29.83 9.73 23.84
C ALA A 18 -28.75 10.45 23.04
N GLY A 19 -27.64 9.78 22.68
CA GLY A 19 -26.49 10.38 21.96
C GLY A 19 -26.31 9.93 20.50
N GLY A 20 -27.16 9.07 19.96
CA GLY A 20 -26.88 8.28 18.78
C GLY A 20 -27.40 8.80 17.43
N CYS A 21 -28.09 9.95 17.36
CA CYS A 21 -28.60 10.47 16.08
C CYS A 21 -27.78 11.67 15.62
N ALA A 22 -27.07 11.55 14.52
CA ALA A 22 -26.46 12.66 13.82
C ALA A 22 -27.16 12.88 12.46
N ARG A 23 -27.26 14.12 12.02
CA ARG A 23 -27.78 14.43 10.70
C ARG A 23 -26.82 13.85 9.63
N ASN A 24 -27.35 13.09 8.70
CA ASN A 24 -26.62 12.64 7.54
C ASN A 24 -26.35 13.82 6.62
N PRO A 25 -25.08 14.16 6.32
CA PRO A 25 -24.77 15.33 5.50
C PRO A 25 -25.27 15.22 4.06
N VAL A 26 -25.40 13.98 3.55
CA VAL A 26 -25.80 13.71 2.15
C VAL A 26 -27.31 13.70 2.00
N THR A 27 -28.01 12.94 2.85
CA THR A 27 -29.46 12.73 2.73
C THR A 27 -30.30 13.72 3.52
N GLY A 28 -29.67 14.44 4.46
CA GLY A 28 -30.39 15.31 5.43
C GLY A 28 -31.16 14.55 6.50
N GLY A 29 -31.25 13.23 6.40
CA GLY A 29 -31.91 12.35 7.37
C GLY A 29 -31.07 12.17 8.66
N SER A 30 -31.55 11.33 9.57
CA SER A 30 -30.82 10.98 10.81
C SER A 30 -30.13 9.64 10.66
N ASP A 31 -28.82 9.62 10.82
CA ASP A 31 -28.04 8.38 10.94
C ASP A 31 -27.84 8.06 12.42
N PHE A 32 -27.96 6.78 12.75
CA PHE A 32 -27.54 6.28 14.06
C PHE A 32 -26.02 6.07 14.05
N VAL A 33 -25.29 6.98 14.68
CA VAL A 33 -23.83 6.91 14.79
C VAL A 33 -23.39 7.19 16.23
N LEU A 34 -22.44 6.38 16.71
CA LEU A 34 -21.92 6.48 18.09
C LEU A 34 -20.75 7.48 18.22
N MET A 35 -20.47 8.26 17.19
CA MET A 35 -19.32 9.16 17.14
C MET A 35 -19.75 10.56 16.71
N SER A 36 -19.41 11.55 17.51
CA SER A 36 -19.54 12.97 17.12
C SER A 36 -18.54 13.36 16.04
N GLU A 37 -18.75 14.49 15.39
CA GLU A 37 -17.82 15.00 14.38
C GLU A 37 -16.45 15.34 14.96
N SER A 38 -16.39 15.91 16.17
CA SER A 38 -15.13 16.20 16.85
C SER A 38 -14.33 14.92 17.19
N GLN A 39 -15.03 13.85 17.56
CA GLN A 39 -14.43 12.53 17.78
C GLN A 39 -13.93 11.92 16.47
N GLU A 40 -14.72 12.05 15.38
CA GLU A 40 -14.34 11.63 14.02
C GLU A 40 -13.03 12.31 13.57
N ILE A 41 -12.92 13.64 13.69
CA ILE A 41 -11.72 14.40 13.33
C ILE A 41 -10.52 13.98 14.20
N SER A 42 -10.73 13.79 15.51
CA SER A 42 -9.68 13.36 16.44
C SER A 42 -9.17 11.96 16.11
N LEU A 43 -10.05 11.05 15.71
CA LEU A 43 -9.73 9.70 15.28
C LEU A 43 -8.88 9.72 13.99
N GLY A 44 -9.32 10.49 13.00
CA GLY A 44 -8.57 10.67 11.76
C GLY A 44 -7.17 11.22 11.97
N ARG A 45 -7.01 12.18 12.87
CA ARG A 45 -5.69 12.73 13.24
C ARG A 45 -4.75 11.68 13.81
N ARG A 46 -5.23 10.81 14.69
CA ARG A 46 -4.44 9.71 15.26
C ARG A 46 -4.01 8.72 14.19
N TYR A 47 -4.94 8.29 13.34
CA TYR A 47 -4.62 7.36 12.26
C TYR A 47 -3.69 7.96 11.21
N ASN A 48 -3.84 9.26 10.88
CA ASN A 48 -2.90 9.94 10.00
C ASN A 48 -1.45 9.82 10.49
N SER A 49 -1.22 9.98 11.81
CA SER A 49 0.12 9.82 12.38
C SER A 49 0.67 8.40 12.19
N GLU A 50 -0.16 7.38 12.38
CA GLU A 50 0.26 5.98 12.22
C GLU A 50 0.46 5.59 10.75
N ILE A 51 -0.39 6.08 9.85
CA ILE A 51 -0.23 5.87 8.40
C ILE A 51 1.09 6.46 7.91
N LEU A 52 1.40 7.70 8.28
CA LEU A 52 2.61 8.36 7.82
C LEU A 52 3.92 7.78 8.38
N LYS A 53 3.85 7.05 9.50
CA LYS A 53 4.99 6.25 10.00
C LYS A 53 5.25 5.02 9.12
N LYS A 54 4.19 4.36 8.63
CA LYS A 54 4.28 3.13 7.84
C LYS A 54 4.44 3.38 6.34
N MET A 55 3.77 4.40 5.84
CA MET A 55 3.75 4.83 4.45
C MET A 55 4.04 6.34 4.40
N PRO A 56 5.30 6.73 4.23
CA PRO A 56 5.66 8.13 4.24
C PRO A 56 5.11 8.89 3.02
N ARG A 57 5.12 10.22 3.12
CA ARG A 57 4.78 11.09 1.99
C ARG A 57 5.77 10.89 0.86
N TYR A 58 5.26 10.93 -0.35
CA TYR A 58 6.08 11.03 -1.55
C TYR A 58 6.51 12.49 -1.77
N GLU A 59 7.80 12.74 -1.78
CA GLU A 59 8.35 14.08 -1.90
C GLU A 59 8.38 14.56 -3.36
N ALA A 60 7.28 15.13 -3.83
CA ALA A 60 7.11 15.73 -5.15
C ALA A 60 6.21 16.97 -5.05
N PRO A 61 6.73 18.15 -4.65
CA PRO A 61 5.92 19.31 -4.31
C PRO A 61 4.95 19.77 -5.41
N ALA A 62 5.36 19.70 -6.68
CA ALA A 62 4.50 20.08 -7.80
C ALA A 62 3.31 19.14 -7.95
N LEU A 63 3.53 17.82 -7.83
CA LEU A 63 2.49 16.81 -7.90
C LEU A 63 1.57 16.87 -6.68
N GLU A 64 2.14 17.05 -5.48
CA GLU A 64 1.37 17.22 -4.24
C GLU A 64 0.45 18.45 -4.32
N THR A 65 0.96 19.57 -4.84
CA THR A 65 0.18 20.78 -5.08
C THR A 65 -0.98 20.51 -6.04
N GLN A 66 -0.75 19.80 -7.13
CA GLN A 66 -1.82 19.47 -8.08
C GLN A 66 -2.89 18.57 -7.46
N VAL A 67 -2.49 17.53 -6.73
CA VAL A 67 -3.42 16.64 -6.01
C VAL A 67 -4.25 17.43 -5.00
N GLN A 68 -3.61 18.34 -4.25
CA GLN A 68 -4.30 19.21 -3.30
C GLN A 68 -5.28 20.17 -3.99
N LEU A 69 -4.92 20.76 -5.13
CA LEU A 69 -5.80 21.69 -5.87
C LEU A 69 -7.03 20.99 -6.45
N VAL A 70 -6.84 19.79 -7.04
CA VAL A 70 -7.95 18.99 -7.56
C VAL A 70 -8.88 18.57 -6.44
N GLY A 71 -8.31 18.04 -5.35
CA GLY A 71 -9.08 17.60 -4.19
C GLY A 71 -9.83 18.74 -3.50
N ALA A 72 -9.20 19.91 -3.32
CA ALA A 72 -9.84 21.09 -2.74
C ALA A 72 -11.03 21.56 -3.56
N ARG A 73 -10.92 21.58 -4.91
CA ARG A 73 -12.01 21.93 -5.80
C ARG A 73 -13.21 20.98 -5.67
N LEU A 74 -12.98 19.68 -5.53
CA LEU A 74 -14.04 18.71 -5.31
C LEU A 74 -14.67 18.87 -3.93
N ALA A 75 -13.85 19.09 -2.89
CA ALA A 75 -14.29 19.27 -1.52
C ALA A 75 -15.19 20.49 -1.34
N GLU A 76 -14.88 21.59 -2.02
CA GLU A 76 -15.70 22.82 -2.06
C GLU A 76 -17.14 22.56 -2.54
N HIS A 77 -17.32 21.61 -3.46
CA HIS A 77 -18.61 21.24 -4.02
C HIS A 77 -19.23 19.98 -3.36
N SER A 78 -18.64 19.48 -2.29
CA SER A 78 -19.10 18.31 -1.56
C SER A 78 -20.18 18.65 -0.53
N HIS A 79 -20.87 17.63 -0.01
CA HIS A 79 -21.89 17.80 1.03
C HIS A 79 -21.31 18.14 2.44
N ARG A 80 -19.99 18.17 2.60
CA ARG A 80 -19.28 18.62 3.82
C ARG A 80 -18.15 19.58 3.44
N SER A 81 -18.49 20.66 2.75
CA SER A 81 -17.53 21.67 2.28
C SER A 81 -16.89 22.50 3.40
N ASP A 82 -17.45 22.46 4.60
CA ASP A 82 -16.94 23.08 5.83
C ASP A 82 -15.83 22.26 6.51
N LEU A 83 -15.66 20.99 6.13
CA LEU A 83 -14.60 20.13 6.67
C LEU A 83 -13.24 20.48 6.04
N ILE A 84 -12.18 20.43 6.84
CA ILE A 84 -10.83 20.63 6.32
C ILE A 84 -10.30 19.32 5.72
N TYR A 85 -10.26 19.28 4.38
CA TYR A 85 -9.68 18.14 3.65
C TYR A 85 -8.16 18.26 3.50
N ARG A 86 -7.48 17.13 3.59
CA ARG A 86 -6.03 17.01 3.43
C ARG A 86 -5.74 15.86 2.49
N PHE A 87 -5.16 16.17 1.35
CA PHE A 87 -4.80 15.19 0.33
C PHE A 87 -3.30 14.94 0.41
N THR A 88 -2.90 13.68 0.50
CA THR A 88 -1.49 13.28 0.66
C THR A 88 -1.13 12.22 -0.36
N VAL A 89 -0.03 12.44 -1.10
CA VAL A 89 0.58 11.40 -1.93
C VAL A 89 1.49 10.55 -1.06
N LEU A 90 1.27 9.23 -1.06
CA LEU A 90 2.08 8.27 -0.32
C LEU A 90 3.15 7.64 -1.21
N ASP A 91 4.36 7.47 -0.66
CA ASP A 91 5.44 6.70 -1.30
C ASP A 91 5.17 5.20 -1.16
N SER A 92 4.29 4.70 -2.01
CA SER A 92 3.90 3.29 -2.07
C SER A 92 3.68 2.86 -3.51
N THR A 93 4.15 1.66 -3.84
CA THR A 93 3.93 1.01 -5.15
C THR A 93 2.52 0.46 -5.33
N ALA A 94 1.78 0.27 -4.24
CA ALA A 94 0.42 -0.23 -4.29
C ALA A 94 -0.45 0.69 -5.17
N VAL A 95 -1.34 0.12 -5.96
CA VAL A 95 -2.33 0.86 -6.76
C VAL A 95 -3.54 1.11 -5.86
N ASN A 96 -3.51 2.18 -5.03
CA ASN A 96 -4.54 2.40 -4.01
C ASN A 96 -4.78 3.89 -3.72
N ALA A 97 -6.00 4.18 -3.23
CA ALA A 97 -6.38 5.40 -2.56
C ALA A 97 -7.29 5.03 -1.38
N PHE A 98 -7.38 5.85 -0.37
CA PHE A 98 -8.28 5.63 0.76
C PHE A 98 -8.50 6.90 1.57
N ALA A 99 -9.62 6.96 2.26
CA ALA A 99 -9.97 8.04 3.17
C ALA A 99 -9.99 7.57 4.63
N LEU A 100 -9.53 8.44 5.53
CA LEU A 100 -9.75 8.32 6.96
C LEU A 100 -10.83 9.30 7.42
N PRO A 101 -11.49 9.02 8.57
CA PRO A 101 -12.40 9.97 9.18
C PRO A 101 -11.81 11.38 9.31
N GLY A 102 -12.64 12.42 9.21
CA GLY A 102 -12.21 13.79 9.43
C GLY A 102 -11.43 14.43 8.27
N GLY A 103 -11.58 13.92 7.04
CA GLY A 103 -11.12 14.59 5.82
C GLY A 103 -9.68 14.31 5.42
N TYR A 104 -9.05 13.26 5.94
CA TYR A 104 -7.72 12.82 5.47
C TYR A 104 -7.88 11.85 4.31
N ILE A 105 -7.34 12.19 3.15
CA ILE A 105 -7.43 11.41 1.91
C ILE A 105 -6.03 11.16 1.38
N TYR A 106 -5.77 9.92 1.00
CA TYR A 106 -4.49 9.45 0.52
C TYR A 106 -4.62 8.84 -0.87
N ILE A 107 -3.62 9.10 -1.69
CA ILE A 107 -3.42 8.44 -2.96
C ILE A 107 -1.96 7.98 -3.05
N THR A 108 -1.73 6.77 -3.49
CA THR A 108 -0.37 6.24 -3.66
C THR A 108 0.22 6.68 -5.00
N ARG A 109 1.56 6.83 -5.05
CA ARG A 109 2.23 7.07 -6.33
C ARG A 109 2.04 5.91 -7.33
N GLY A 110 1.80 4.70 -6.79
CA GLY A 110 1.49 3.54 -7.61
C GLY A 110 0.20 3.72 -8.40
N LEU A 111 -0.88 4.24 -7.79
CA LEU A 111 -2.12 4.55 -8.51
C LEU A 111 -1.93 5.73 -9.46
N LEU A 112 -1.26 6.81 -9.02
CA LEU A 112 -0.99 7.98 -9.86
C LEU A 112 -0.27 7.61 -11.16
N ALA A 113 0.63 6.63 -11.13
CA ALA A 113 1.35 6.17 -12.32
C ALA A 113 0.42 5.67 -13.43
N TYR A 114 -0.72 5.11 -13.10
CA TYR A 114 -1.68 4.56 -14.07
C TYR A 114 -2.77 5.55 -14.50
N LEU A 115 -3.02 6.61 -13.74
CA LEU A 115 -3.95 7.66 -14.16
C LEU A 115 -3.39 8.44 -15.36
N ASN A 116 -4.26 8.89 -16.25
CA ASN A 116 -3.90 9.51 -17.52
C ASN A 116 -4.46 10.92 -17.69
N SER A 117 -5.25 11.42 -16.73
CA SER A 117 -5.82 12.78 -16.79
C SER A 117 -6.14 13.33 -15.39
N GLU A 118 -6.25 14.66 -15.30
CA GLU A 118 -6.72 15.34 -14.09
C GLU A 118 -8.16 14.90 -13.72
N ALA A 119 -9.00 14.62 -14.72
CA ALA A 119 -10.34 14.11 -14.47
C ALA A 119 -10.35 12.72 -13.84
N GLU A 120 -9.41 11.83 -14.22
CA GLU A 120 -9.25 10.52 -13.57
C GLU A 120 -8.75 10.67 -12.13
N LEU A 121 -7.82 11.59 -11.86
CA LEU A 121 -7.43 11.94 -10.50
C LEU A 121 -8.63 12.47 -9.71
N ALA A 122 -9.42 13.37 -10.32
CA ALA A 122 -10.65 13.89 -9.71
C ALA A 122 -11.66 12.77 -9.41
N ALA A 123 -11.76 11.76 -10.29
CA ALA A 123 -12.65 10.61 -10.08
C ALA A 123 -12.26 9.81 -8.84
N VAL A 124 -10.97 9.49 -8.68
CA VAL A 124 -10.47 8.80 -7.48
C VAL A 124 -10.72 9.64 -6.22
N LEU A 125 -10.31 10.92 -6.23
CA LEU A 125 -10.47 11.78 -5.06
C LEU A 125 -11.93 12.08 -4.74
N GLY A 126 -12.81 12.20 -5.75
CA GLY A 126 -14.24 12.40 -5.60
C GLY A 126 -14.91 11.20 -4.92
N HIS A 127 -14.51 9.97 -5.29
CA HIS A 127 -14.97 8.75 -4.63
C HIS A 127 -14.56 8.74 -3.14
N GLU A 128 -13.30 9.07 -2.83
CA GLU A 128 -12.82 9.15 -1.45
C GLU A 128 -13.52 10.24 -0.63
N ILE A 129 -13.79 11.41 -1.24
CA ILE A 129 -14.61 12.46 -0.63
C ILE A 129 -16.02 11.94 -0.37
N GLY A 130 -16.59 11.12 -1.28
CA GLY A 130 -17.87 10.45 -1.09
C GLY A 130 -17.91 9.62 0.20
N HIS A 131 -16.89 8.81 0.47
CA HIS A 131 -16.76 8.05 1.72
C HIS A 131 -16.72 8.96 2.96
N VAL A 132 -16.00 10.08 2.88
CA VAL A 132 -15.92 11.06 3.99
C VAL A 132 -17.27 11.75 4.21
N THR A 133 -17.92 12.21 3.16
CA THR A 133 -19.18 12.97 3.26
C THR A 133 -20.35 12.11 3.73
N ALA A 134 -20.42 10.86 3.27
CA ALA A 134 -21.40 9.86 3.74
C ALA A 134 -21.02 9.23 5.10
N ARG A 135 -19.87 9.62 5.69
CA ARG A 135 -19.38 9.13 6.97
C ARG A 135 -19.26 7.59 7.05
N HIS A 136 -18.88 6.93 5.96
CA HIS A 136 -18.88 5.48 5.84
C HIS A 136 -18.04 4.80 6.93
N SER A 137 -16.85 5.31 7.24
CA SER A 137 -16.00 4.80 8.33
C SER A 137 -16.69 4.87 9.70
N VAL A 138 -17.42 5.95 9.97
CA VAL A 138 -18.15 6.14 11.25
C VAL A 138 -19.35 5.19 11.33
N ARG A 139 -20.10 5.05 10.23
CA ARG A 139 -21.25 4.13 10.14
C ARG A 139 -20.79 2.67 10.29
N GLN A 140 -19.71 2.28 9.62
CA GLN A 140 -19.12 0.94 9.71
C GLN A 140 -18.63 0.64 11.12
N GLN A 141 -17.95 1.59 11.78
CA GLN A 141 -17.50 1.42 13.17
C GLN A 141 -18.66 1.31 14.15
N THR A 142 -19.72 2.10 13.95
CA THR A 142 -20.93 2.02 14.77
C THR A 142 -21.55 0.63 14.69
N THR A 143 -21.71 0.09 13.46
CA THR A 143 -22.23 -1.26 13.23
C THR A 143 -21.35 -2.33 13.89
N ALA A 144 -20.02 -2.23 13.74
CA ALA A 144 -19.07 -3.16 14.35
C ALA A 144 -19.14 -3.13 15.88
N THR A 145 -19.24 -1.93 16.47
CA THR A 145 -19.39 -1.75 17.93
C THR A 145 -20.70 -2.35 18.44
N MET A 146 -21.81 -2.11 17.76
CA MET A 146 -23.11 -2.67 18.12
C MET A 146 -23.12 -4.19 18.03
N THR A 147 -22.55 -4.76 16.94
CA THR A 147 -22.45 -6.21 16.77
C THR A 147 -21.55 -6.83 17.85
N GLY A 148 -20.42 -6.17 18.18
CA GLY A 148 -19.54 -6.59 19.26
C GLY A 148 -20.23 -6.58 20.64
N LEU A 149 -21.01 -5.54 20.95
CA LEU A 149 -21.79 -5.45 22.19
C LEU A 149 -22.85 -6.55 22.27
N LEU A 150 -23.58 -6.81 21.16
CA LEU A 150 -24.55 -7.90 21.11
C LEU A 150 -23.87 -9.27 21.30
N GLY A 151 -22.71 -9.46 20.62
CA GLY A 151 -21.89 -10.65 20.78
C GLY A 151 -21.39 -10.85 22.22
N ALA A 152 -20.94 -9.76 22.88
CA ALA A 152 -20.54 -9.82 24.29
C ALA A 152 -21.69 -10.16 25.25
N VAL A 153 -22.89 -9.65 24.99
CA VAL A 153 -24.10 -10.02 25.76
C VAL A 153 -24.43 -11.50 25.57
N VAL A 154 -24.35 -12.02 24.35
CA VAL A 154 -24.54 -13.45 24.05
C VAL A 154 -23.42 -14.28 24.70
N ALA A 155 -22.17 -13.88 24.61
CA ALA A 155 -21.04 -14.56 25.22
C ALA A 155 -21.15 -14.59 26.75
N ALA A 156 -21.55 -13.50 27.39
CA ALA A 156 -21.83 -13.44 28.84
C ALA A 156 -22.99 -14.36 29.25
N SER A 157 -23.95 -14.61 28.36
CA SER A 157 -25.06 -15.53 28.61
C SER A 157 -24.73 -16.99 28.32
N THR A 158 -23.73 -17.28 27.48
CA THR A 158 -23.34 -18.62 27.01
C THR A 158 -21.98 -19.10 27.52
N GLY A 159 -21.18 -18.22 28.16
CA GLY A 159 -19.87 -18.56 28.72
C GLY A 159 -18.72 -18.69 27.68
N VAL A 160 -18.95 -18.32 26.43
CA VAL A 160 -17.94 -18.36 25.37
C VAL A 160 -17.13 -17.06 25.38
N GLN A 161 -15.80 -17.14 25.65
CA GLN A 161 -14.90 -15.97 25.61
C GLN A 161 -14.32 -15.79 24.20
N GLY A 162 -14.38 -14.58 23.66
CA GLY A 162 -13.74 -14.20 22.40
C GLY A 162 -14.15 -12.81 21.95
N VAL A 163 -13.50 -11.77 22.51
CA VAL A 163 -13.62 -10.39 21.99
C VAL A 163 -12.22 -9.83 21.78
N ASP A 164 -11.81 -9.68 20.52
CA ASP A 164 -10.62 -8.91 20.14
C ASP A 164 -10.81 -7.43 20.54
N SER A 165 -9.74 -6.75 20.89
CA SER A 165 -9.79 -5.37 21.37
C SER A 165 -10.38 -4.42 20.31
N LEU A 166 -11.13 -3.40 20.75
CA LEU A 166 -11.75 -2.36 19.89
C LEU A 166 -10.76 -1.67 18.95
N THR A 167 -9.48 -1.61 19.31
CA THR A 167 -8.40 -1.04 18.50
C THR A 167 -8.07 -1.89 17.26
N ASP A 168 -8.18 -3.21 17.35
CA ASP A 168 -7.98 -4.14 16.24
C ASP A 168 -9.14 -4.11 15.24
N LEU A 169 -10.35 -3.81 15.71
CA LEU A 169 -11.54 -3.78 14.86
C LEU A 169 -11.48 -2.64 13.84
N VAL A 170 -10.97 -1.49 14.23
CA VAL A 170 -10.90 -0.30 13.36
C VAL A 170 -9.75 -0.40 12.35
N GLY A 171 -8.59 -0.95 12.76
CA GLY A 171 -7.52 -1.27 11.83
C GLY A 171 -7.96 -2.29 10.76
N LYS A 172 -8.74 -3.29 11.16
CA LYS A 172 -9.33 -4.28 10.27
C LYS A 172 -10.42 -3.71 9.35
N ALA A 173 -11.18 -2.68 9.77
CA ALA A 173 -12.20 -2.03 8.95
C ALA A 173 -11.61 -1.23 7.78
N VAL A 174 -10.51 -0.50 8.02
CA VAL A 174 -9.77 0.22 6.96
C VAL A 174 -9.11 -0.76 5.98
N VAL A 175 -8.73 -1.96 6.45
CA VAL A 175 -8.07 -2.99 5.63
C VAL A 175 -9.07 -3.88 4.89
N ARG A 176 -10.31 -4.06 5.40
CA ARG A 176 -11.32 -4.97 4.83
C ARG A 176 -12.22 -4.35 3.76
N GLY A 177 -12.10 -3.04 3.52
CA GLY A 177 -12.95 -2.31 2.59
C GLY A 177 -14.36 -2.05 3.08
N TYR A 178 -15.12 -1.35 2.27
CA TYR A 178 -16.51 -1.01 2.52
C TYR A 178 -17.46 -2.04 1.91
N GLY A 179 -18.67 -2.13 2.46
CA GLY A 179 -19.72 -2.94 1.86
C GLY A 179 -20.23 -2.31 0.56
N ARG A 180 -20.80 -3.15 -0.32
CA ARG A 180 -21.27 -2.76 -1.65
C ARG A 180 -22.14 -1.49 -1.66
N GLU A 181 -23.07 -1.35 -0.71
CA GLU A 181 -23.95 -0.18 -0.65
C GLU A 181 -23.18 1.13 -0.43
N TYR A 182 -22.12 1.09 0.40
CA TYR A 182 -21.25 2.25 0.63
C TYR A 182 -20.40 2.60 -0.59
N GLU A 183 -19.98 1.58 -1.34
CA GLU A 183 -19.25 1.79 -2.60
C GLU A 183 -20.13 2.47 -3.64
N LEU A 184 -21.36 2.00 -3.83
CA LEU A 184 -22.34 2.61 -4.75
C LEU A 184 -22.70 4.03 -4.34
N GLU A 185 -22.85 4.30 -3.04
CA GLU A 185 -23.08 5.65 -2.52
C GLU A 185 -21.88 6.56 -2.81
N ALA A 186 -20.64 6.07 -2.60
CA ALA A 186 -19.42 6.82 -2.88
C ALA A 186 -19.23 7.10 -4.37
N ASP A 187 -19.51 6.13 -5.24
CA ASP A 187 -19.45 6.29 -6.69
C ASP A 187 -20.43 7.35 -7.20
N ARG A 188 -21.67 7.32 -6.72
CA ARG A 188 -22.69 8.33 -7.08
C ARG A 188 -22.29 9.72 -6.62
N LEU A 189 -21.82 9.84 -5.37
CA LEU A 189 -21.34 11.12 -4.83
C LEU A 189 -20.10 11.61 -5.57
N GLY A 190 -19.17 10.72 -5.89
CA GLY A 190 -17.99 11.03 -6.70
C GLY A 190 -18.38 11.62 -8.06
N ALA A 191 -19.27 10.96 -8.80
CA ALA A 191 -19.77 11.46 -10.08
C ALA A 191 -20.44 12.83 -9.96
N GLU A 192 -21.23 13.05 -8.92
CA GLU A 192 -21.86 14.33 -8.61
C GLU A 192 -20.83 15.43 -8.34
N TYR A 193 -19.78 15.13 -7.52
CA TYR A 193 -18.74 16.12 -7.20
C TYR A 193 -17.87 16.45 -8.40
N LEU A 194 -17.58 15.49 -9.27
CA LEU A 194 -16.91 15.74 -10.54
C LEU A 194 -17.69 16.75 -11.37
N ALA A 195 -18.97 16.46 -11.60
CA ALA A 195 -19.84 17.32 -12.43
C ALA A 195 -19.96 18.73 -11.86
N ARG A 196 -20.21 18.88 -10.55
CA ARG A 196 -20.28 20.18 -9.87
C ARG A 196 -18.97 20.97 -9.96
N SER A 197 -17.84 20.26 -10.08
CA SER A 197 -16.49 20.84 -10.23
C SER A 197 -16.07 21.06 -11.69
N GLY A 198 -16.97 20.79 -12.66
CA GLY A 198 -16.75 20.96 -14.10
C GLY A 198 -15.93 19.84 -14.76
N TYR A 199 -15.60 18.74 -14.06
CA TYR A 199 -14.96 17.56 -14.65
C TYR A 199 -15.97 16.69 -15.40
N ASP A 200 -15.47 15.92 -16.38
CA ASP A 200 -16.28 14.91 -17.06
C ASP A 200 -16.53 13.71 -16.10
N PRO A 201 -17.78 13.43 -15.71
CA PRO A 201 -18.09 12.30 -14.81
C PRO A 201 -17.74 10.93 -15.41
N GLU A 202 -17.61 10.82 -16.74
CA GLU A 202 -17.15 9.57 -17.39
C GLU A 202 -15.73 9.18 -17.00
N ALA A 203 -14.95 10.07 -16.39
CA ALA A 203 -13.67 9.74 -15.80
C ALA A 203 -13.76 8.64 -14.72
N MET A 204 -14.89 8.52 -14.02
CA MET A 204 -15.15 7.37 -13.13
C MET A 204 -15.04 6.03 -13.86
N LEU A 205 -15.62 5.94 -15.07
CA LEU A 205 -15.55 4.73 -15.90
C LEU A 205 -14.12 4.43 -16.36
N LYS A 206 -13.35 5.47 -16.66
CA LYS A 206 -11.94 5.33 -17.01
C LYS A 206 -11.14 4.72 -15.88
N VAL A 207 -11.32 5.21 -14.65
CA VAL A 207 -10.63 4.65 -13.46
C VAL A 207 -11.01 3.18 -13.25
N VAL A 208 -12.31 2.83 -13.33
CA VAL A 208 -12.74 1.42 -13.23
C VAL A 208 -12.10 0.57 -14.33
N GLY A 209 -12.04 1.08 -15.56
CA GLY A 209 -11.37 0.41 -16.69
C GLY A 209 -9.88 0.17 -16.45
N ILE A 210 -9.15 1.17 -15.94
CA ILE A 210 -7.74 1.05 -15.59
C ILE A 210 -7.53 -0.06 -14.56
N LEU A 211 -8.35 -0.09 -13.51
CA LEU A 211 -8.25 -1.12 -12.46
C LEU A 211 -8.58 -2.51 -12.98
N LYS A 212 -9.61 -2.64 -13.83
CA LYS A 212 -9.99 -3.90 -14.46
C LYS A 212 -8.90 -4.44 -15.39
N ASN A 213 -8.25 -3.57 -16.14
CA ASN A 213 -7.11 -3.94 -16.98
C ASN A 213 -5.93 -4.45 -16.16
N GLN A 214 -5.68 -3.89 -14.98
CA GLN A 214 -4.66 -4.38 -14.04
C GLN A 214 -4.96 -5.80 -13.56
N GLU A 215 -6.21 -6.07 -13.17
CA GLU A 215 -6.65 -7.40 -12.75
C GLU A 215 -6.51 -8.41 -13.91
N THR A 216 -6.98 -8.04 -15.10
CA THR A 216 -6.92 -8.88 -16.30
C THR A 216 -5.46 -9.21 -16.65
N PHE A 217 -4.56 -8.25 -16.54
CA PHE A 217 -3.13 -8.46 -16.76
C PHE A 217 -2.53 -9.42 -15.73
N GLU A 218 -2.81 -9.24 -14.44
CA GLU A 218 -2.32 -10.13 -13.38
C GLU A 218 -2.80 -11.57 -13.60
N VAL A 219 -4.07 -11.78 -13.97
CA VAL A 219 -4.61 -13.11 -14.29
C VAL A 219 -3.89 -13.72 -15.50
N ALA A 220 -3.63 -12.92 -16.54
CA ALA A 220 -2.91 -13.39 -17.72
C ALA A 220 -1.47 -13.80 -17.39
N VAL A 221 -0.76 -12.99 -16.61
CA VAL A 221 0.61 -13.27 -16.16
C VAL A 221 0.65 -14.52 -15.28
N ALA A 222 -0.24 -14.61 -14.29
CA ALA A 222 -0.30 -15.75 -13.38
C ALA A 222 -0.53 -17.07 -14.15
N LYS A 223 -1.42 -17.07 -15.13
CA LYS A 223 -1.68 -18.21 -16.01
C LYS A 223 -0.44 -18.61 -16.81
N GLN A 224 0.29 -17.63 -17.35
CA GLN A 224 1.51 -17.87 -18.14
C GLN A 224 2.64 -18.41 -17.26
N GLU A 225 2.74 -17.95 -16.01
CA GLU A 225 3.73 -18.38 -15.03
C GLU A 225 3.33 -19.67 -14.29
N GLY A 226 2.14 -20.20 -14.52
CA GLY A 226 1.63 -21.42 -13.88
C GLY A 226 1.41 -21.28 -12.37
N ARG A 227 1.06 -20.10 -11.89
CA ARG A 227 0.77 -19.76 -10.50
C ARG A 227 -0.68 -19.28 -10.34
N GLU A 228 -1.18 -19.30 -9.11
CA GLU A 228 -2.41 -18.60 -8.78
C GLU A 228 -2.21 -17.08 -8.92
N PRO A 229 -3.22 -16.35 -9.43
CA PRO A 229 -3.18 -14.90 -9.43
C PRO A 229 -2.96 -14.37 -8.02
N ASN A 230 -2.11 -13.37 -7.87
CA ASN A 230 -2.00 -12.70 -6.59
C ASN A 230 -3.35 -12.07 -6.24
N ALA A 231 -3.83 -12.28 -5.01
CA ALA A 231 -4.96 -11.52 -4.53
C ALA A 231 -4.60 -10.03 -4.68
N TYR A 232 -5.37 -9.31 -5.51
CA TYR A 232 -5.11 -7.90 -5.75
C TYR A 232 -5.32 -7.12 -4.45
N HIS A 233 -4.22 -6.74 -3.80
CA HIS A 233 -4.22 -5.95 -2.56
C HIS A 233 -4.29 -4.43 -2.83
N GLY A 234 -4.75 -4.04 -4.02
CA GLY A 234 -4.92 -2.65 -4.40
C GLY A 234 -6.31 -2.11 -4.09
N LEU A 235 -6.75 -1.13 -4.87
CA LEU A 235 -8.02 -0.42 -4.69
C LEU A 235 -9.23 -1.36 -4.62
N PHE A 236 -9.26 -2.47 -5.37
CA PHE A 236 -10.35 -3.45 -5.28
C PHE A 236 -10.40 -4.25 -3.97
N ALA A 237 -9.30 -4.38 -3.23
CA ALA A 237 -9.33 -5.04 -1.93
C ALA A 237 -10.02 -4.17 -0.87
N THR A 238 -9.88 -2.85 -1.00
CA THR A 238 -10.55 -1.87 -0.14
C THR A 238 -11.91 -1.43 -0.68
N HIS A 239 -12.11 -1.54 -2.01
CA HIS A 239 -13.32 -1.13 -2.75
C HIS A 239 -13.76 -2.24 -3.72
N PRO A 240 -14.39 -3.32 -3.21
CA PRO A 240 -14.75 -4.48 -4.03
C PRO A 240 -15.58 -4.12 -5.25
N ASP A 241 -15.12 -4.57 -6.43
CA ASP A 241 -15.83 -4.42 -7.69
C ASP A 241 -16.81 -5.58 -7.92
N ASN A 242 -17.90 -5.28 -8.61
CA ASN A 242 -18.76 -6.27 -9.24
C ASN A 242 -19.44 -5.65 -10.48
N ASP A 243 -19.93 -6.50 -11.38
CA ASP A 243 -20.56 -6.07 -12.63
C ASP A 243 -21.73 -5.09 -12.42
N THR A 244 -22.41 -5.19 -11.27
CA THR A 244 -23.53 -4.28 -10.93
C THR A 244 -23.00 -2.88 -10.61
N ARG A 245 -21.85 -2.77 -9.92
CA ARG A 245 -21.22 -1.48 -9.61
C ARG A 245 -20.87 -0.73 -10.88
N LEU A 246 -20.28 -1.40 -11.89
CA LEU A 246 -19.99 -0.79 -13.19
C LEU A 246 -21.23 -0.21 -13.84
N GLY A 247 -22.35 -0.95 -13.84
CA GLY A 247 -23.63 -0.47 -14.40
C GLY A 247 -24.15 0.79 -13.72
N GLU A 248 -24.04 0.88 -12.39
CA GLU A 248 -24.48 2.03 -11.60
C GLU A 248 -23.56 3.25 -11.76
N VAL A 249 -22.24 3.05 -11.85
CA VAL A 249 -21.28 4.12 -12.18
C VAL A 249 -21.58 4.72 -13.55
N VAL A 250 -21.90 3.88 -14.56
CA VAL A 250 -22.34 4.35 -15.89
C VAL A 250 -23.59 5.21 -15.79
N ALA A 251 -24.59 4.77 -15.04
CA ALA A 251 -25.84 5.51 -14.88
C ALA A 251 -25.60 6.84 -14.16
N ALA A 252 -24.83 6.84 -13.07
CA ALA A 252 -24.47 8.05 -12.31
C ALA A 252 -23.68 9.05 -13.18
N ALA A 253 -22.68 8.59 -13.92
CA ALA A 253 -21.88 9.42 -14.80
C ALA A 253 -22.75 10.10 -15.87
N ARG A 254 -23.66 9.35 -16.51
CA ARG A 254 -24.60 9.87 -17.51
C ARG A 254 -25.60 10.88 -16.93
N GLN A 255 -26.10 10.63 -15.72
CA GLN A 255 -27.03 11.52 -15.03
C GLN A 255 -26.45 12.93 -14.83
N TYR A 256 -25.17 13.01 -14.48
CA TYR A 256 -24.49 14.27 -14.15
C TYR A 256 -23.75 14.90 -15.33
N LYS A 257 -23.61 14.20 -16.46
CA LYS A 257 -22.91 14.73 -17.64
C LYS A 257 -23.73 15.85 -18.32
N THR A 258 -23.06 16.98 -18.48
CA THR A 258 -23.64 18.18 -19.16
C THR A 258 -22.62 18.79 -20.12
N SER A 259 -23.02 19.77 -20.92
CA SER A 259 -22.11 20.54 -21.79
C SER A 259 -21.07 21.36 -21.00
N ALA A 260 -21.29 21.62 -19.72
CA ALA A 260 -20.34 22.30 -18.83
C ALA A 260 -19.33 21.39 -18.19
N THR A 261 -19.52 20.05 -18.23
CA THR A 261 -18.65 19.05 -17.61
C THR A 261 -17.64 18.50 -18.63
N THR A 262 -16.70 19.34 -19.05
CA THR A 262 -15.78 19.03 -20.16
C THR A 262 -14.32 18.98 -19.77
N ARG A 263 -13.99 19.26 -18.49
CA ARG A 263 -12.60 19.29 -18.03
C ARG A 263 -12.02 17.88 -17.97
N ILE A 264 -10.99 17.64 -18.74
CA ILE A 264 -10.21 16.38 -18.76
C ILE A 264 -8.81 16.63 -18.21
N GLY A 265 -8.11 17.67 -18.65
CA GLY A 265 -6.79 18.09 -18.16
C GLY A 265 -5.70 17.04 -18.35
N ARG A 266 -5.66 16.37 -19.53
CA ARG A 266 -4.73 15.27 -19.78
C ARG A 266 -3.25 15.71 -19.77
N ASP A 267 -2.89 16.64 -20.65
CA ASP A 267 -1.48 16.98 -20.89
C ASP A 267 -0.82 17.62 -19.67
N SER A 268 -1.51 18.52 -18.98
CA SER A 268 -1.02 19.15 -17.75
C SER A 268 -0.78 18.11 -16.64
N PHE A 269 -1.68 17.14 -16.50
CA PHE A 269 -1.55 16.06 -15.53
C PHE A 269 -0.37 15.15 -15.87
N LEU A 270 -0.22 14.74 -17.13
CA LEU A 270 0.91 13.91 -17.55
C LEU A 270 2.25 14.61 -17.29
N HIS A 271 2.36 15.90 -17.58
CA HIS A 271 3.59 16.66 -17.27
C HIS A 271 3.89 16.72 -15.76
N ALA A 272 2.87 16.74 -14.91
CA ALA A 272 3.08 16.69 -13.46
C ALA A 272 3.55 15.30 -12.97
N LEU A 273 3.33 14.24 -13.74
CA LEU A 273 3.84 12.90 -13.46
C LEU A 273 5.28 12.68 -13.97
N ASP A 274 5.85 13.63 -14.74
CA ASP A 274 7.21 13.48 -15.25
C ASP A 274 8.21 13.38 -14.09
N GLY A 275 9.07 12.36 -14.12
CA GLY A 275 10.00 12.07 -13.02
C GLY A 275 9.39 11.28 -11.83
N LEU A 276 8.11 10.92 -11.84
CA LEU A 276 7.50 10.07 -10.81
C LEU A 276 8.27 8.75 -10.69
N THR A 277 8.66 8.38 -9.47
CA THR A 277 9.29 7.08 -9.22
C THR A 277 8.33 5.93 -9.56
N PHE A 278 8.78 4.99 -10.38
CA PHE A 278 8.02 3.82 -10.79
C PHE A 278 8.62 2.53 -10.21
N GLY A 279 7.78 1.69 -9.61
CA GLY A 279 8.26 0.49 -8.90
C GLY A 279 8.88 0.84 -7.54
N ASP A 280 9.93 0.12 -7.13
CA ASP A 280 10.55 0.30 -5.82
C ASP A 280 11.07 1.73 -5.61
N SER A 281 11.01 2.19 -4.36
CA SER A 281 11.53 3.50 -3.96
C SER A 281 13.03 3.41 -3.64
N PRO A 282 13.86 4.31 -4.18
CA PRO A 282 15.27 4.41 -3.78
C PRO A 282 15.46 4.58 -2.26
N ARG A 283 14.50 5.18 -1.59
CA ARG A 283 14.46 5.36 -0.15
C ARG A 283 14.35 4.03 0.62
N ASP A 284 13.52 3.12 0.12
CA ASP A 284 13.29 1.82 0.74
C ASP A 284 14.23 0.74 0.18
N GLY A 285 15.03 1.13 -0.82
CA GLY A 285 15.94 0.26 -1.55
C GLY A 285 15.31 -0.42 -2.78
N ILE A 286 16.15 -0.79 -3.71
CA ILE A 286 15.79 -1.32 -5.03
C ILE A 286 16.23 -2.77 -5.16
N VAL A 287 15.31 -3.66 -5.51
CA VAL A 287 15.61 -5.04 -5.90
C VAL A 287 15.79 -5.10 -7.42
N ARG A 288 16.93 -5.63 -7.88
CA ARG A 288 17.17 -5.96 -9.29
C ARG A 288 17.80 -7.34 -9.39
N ASP A 289 17.12 -8.23 -10.09
CA ASP A 289 17.50 -9.64 -10.17
C ASP A 289 17.66 -10.25 -8.76
N ASN A 290 18.85 -10.69 -8.40
CA ASN A 290 19.16 -11.21 -7.07
C ASN A 290 19.88 -10.19 -6.17
N HIS A 291 19.98 -8.91 -6.56
CA HIS A 291 20.66 -7.87 -5.81
C HIS A 291 19.68 -6.89 -5.16
N PHE A 292 20.06 -6.39 -4.01
CA PHE A 292 19.41 -5.29 -3.31
C PHE A 292 20.37 -4.12 -3.18
N TYR A 293 19.90 -2.93 -3.53
CA TYR A 293 20.65 -1.67 -3.48
C TYR A 293 19.89 -0.67 -2.62
N HIS A 294 20.53 -0.06 -1.65
CA HIS A 294 19.95 1.00 -0.82
C HIS A 294 20.79 2.27 -0.92
N GLN A 295 20.24 3.31 -1.57
CA GLN A 295 20.98 4.53 -1.88
C GLN A 295 21.35 5.32 -0.62
N ASP A 296 20.38 5.60 0.26
CA ASP A 296 20.57 6.44 1.44
C ASP A 296 21.50 5.79 2.47
N MET A 297 21.39 4.48 2.67
CA MET A 297 22.28 3.72 3.54
C MET A 297 23.60 3.32 2.87
N ASN A 298 23.74 3.63 1.58
CA ASN A 298 24.94 3.38 0.76
C ASN A 298 25.45 1.94 0.84
N PHE A 299 24.58 0.94 0.65
CA PHE A 299 24.98 -0.46 0.63
C PHE A 299 24.30 -1.27 -0.48
N SER A 300 24.94 -2.38 -0.82
CA SER A 300 24.40 -3.44 -1.67
C SER A 300 24.66 -4.79 -1.05
N LEU A 301 23.78 -5.75 -1.33
CA LEU A 301 24.00 -7.16 -1.05
C LEU A 301 23.29 -8.03 -2.10
N ALA A 302 23.78 -9.27 -2.28
CA ALA A 302 23.24 -10.24 -3.20
C ALA A 302 22.60 -11.41 -2.48
N PHE A 303 21.48 -11.87 -2.99
CA PHE A 303 20.80 -13.10 -2.56
C PHE A 303 21.12 -14.26 -3.51
N PRO A 304 20.82 -15.51 -3.14
CA PRO A 304 21.02 -16.65 -4.04
C PRO A 304 20.17 -16.50 -5.32
N ASP A 305 20.73 -16.93 -6.43
CA ASP A 305 20.04 -16.89 -7.73
C ASP A 305 18.73 -17.66 -7.70
N GLY A 306 17.69 -17.06 -8.30
CA GLY A 306 16.37 -17.66 -8.40
C GLY A 306 15.56 -17.66 -7.10
N TRP A 307 16.05 -17.07 -6.01
CA TRP A 307 15.27 -16.81 -4.82
C TRP A 307 14.39 -15.59 -4.99
N ARG A 308 13.18 -15.64 -4.42
CA ARG A 308 12.30 -14.48 -4.34
C ARG A 308 12.82 -13.55 -3.24
N ILE A 309 12.87 -12.25 -3.51
CA ILE A 309 13.24 -11.21 -2.55
C ILE A 309 12.01 -10.34 -2.27
N GLU A 310 11.69 -10.16 -1.00
CA GLU A 310 10.63 -9.28 -0.50
C GLU A 310 11.28 -8.16 0.30
N ASN A 311 11.04 -6.92 -0.14
CA ASN A 311 11.53 -5.73 0.53
C ASN A 311 10.43 -5.17 1.44
N HIS A 312 10.62 -5.24 2.75
CA HIS A 312 9.75 -4.70 3.78
C HIS A 312 10.43 -3.51 4.47
N PRO A 313 9.69 -2.58 5.09
CA PRO A 313 10.27 -1.39 5.71
C PRO A 313 11.37 -1.65 6.76
N GLU A 314 11.30 -2.80 7.44
CA GLU A 314 12.23 -3.12 8.54
C GLU A 314 13.15 -4.30 8.24
N LYS A 315 12.95 -5.01 7.11
CA LYS A 315 13.69 -6.23 6.78
C LYS A 315 13.58 -6.62 5.33
N LEU A 316 14.60 -7.28 4.83
CA LEU A 316 14.56 -8.04 3.59
C LEU A 316 14.29 -9.50 3.90
N ILE A 317 13.45 -10.16 3.13
CA ILE A 317 13.22 -11.61 3.22
C ILE A 317 13.52 -12.21 1.86
N SER A 318 14.28 -13.29 1.84
CA SER A 318 14.52 -14.06 0.62
C SER A 318 14.24 -15.54 0.86
N ALA A 319 13.56 -16.18 -0.09
CA ALA A 319 13.20 -17.58 -0.02
C ALA A 319 13.31 -18.27 -1.38
N PRO A 320 13.71 -19.55 -1.44
CA PRO A 320 13.69 -20.33 -2.66
C PRO A 320 12.24 -20.58 -3.11
N ARG A 321 12.02 -20.90 -4.39
CA ARG A 321 10.69 -21.25 -4.90
C ARG A 321 10.03 -22.42 -4.19
N SER A 322 10.83 -23.34 -3.63
CA SER A 322 10.38 -24.48 -2.82
C SER A 322 9.84 -24.11 -1.43
N ASN A 323 10.03 -22.87 -0.99
CA ASN A 323 9.67 -22.38 0.35
C ASN A 323 10.18 -23.26 1.52
N ASP A 324 11.32 -23.91 1.34
CA ASP A 324 11.94 -24.77 2.34
C ASP A 324 13.19 -24.17 2.98
N GLY A 325 13.47 -22.91 2.70
CA GLY A 325 14.53 -22.08 3.28
C GLY A 325 14.10 -20.63 3.41
N LEU A 326 14.82 -19.89 4.25
CA LEU A 326 14.60 -18.47 4.48
C LEU A 326 15.92 -17.77 4.78
N ILE A 327 16.16 -16.63 4.18
CA ILE A 327 17.16 -15.65 4.60
C ILE A 327 16.44 -14.36 4.94
N GLN A 328 16.68 -13.81 6.12
CA GLN A 328 16.21 -12.51 6.55
C GLN A 328 17.43 -11.61 6.80
N VAL A 329 17.37 -10.39 6.29
CA VAL A 329 18.36 -9.34 6.55
C VAL A 329 17.68 -8.20 7.28
N THR A 330 18.29 -7.82 8.40
CA THR A 330 17.91 -6.64 9.19
C THR A 330 19.16 -5.84 9.50
N PHE A 331 18.98 -4.61 9.98
CA PHE A 331 20.10 -3.80 10.45
C PHE A 331 19.72 -3.09 11.76
N ALA A 332 20.75 -2.71 12.52
CA ALA A 332 20.60 -1.92 13.72
C ALA A 332 21.75 -0.93 13.83
N GLU A 333 21.51 0.22 14.47
CA GLU A 333 22.56 1.19 14.75
C GLU A 333 23.62 0.59 15.68
N ARG A 334 24.88 0.78 15.31
CA ARG A 334 26.04 0.41 16.08
C ARG A 334 26.45 1.53 17.01
N ASN A 335 25.66 1.78 18.05
CA ASN A 335 25.86 2.90 19.00
C ASN A 335 26.98 2.65 20.03
N LYS A 336 27.65 1.47 20.00
CA LYS A 336 28.81 1.14 20.82
C LYS A 336 29.86 0.39 19.98
N ARG A 337 31.12 0.68 20.24
CA ARG A 337 32.24 -0.04 19.62
C ARG A 337 32.48 -1.36 20.36
N ILE A 338 31.65 -2.36 20.10
CA ILE A 338 31.80 -3.73 20.61
C ILE A 338 32.05 -4.67 19.42
N PRO A 339 32.80 -5.77 19.63
CA PRO A 339 33.00 -6.77 18.58
C PRO A 339 31.65 -7.40 18.13
N PRO A 340 31.55 -7.90 16.87
CA PRO A 340 30.33 -8.53 16.37
C PRO A 340 29.82 -9.69 17.23
N ALA A 341 30.73 -10.51 17.81
CA ALA A 341 30.33 -11.57 18.72
C ALA A 341 29.60 -11.06 19.97
N ARG A 342 30.11 -9.98 20.58
CA ARG A 342 29.43 -9.32 21.72
C ARG A 342 28.15 -8.65 21.34
N PHE A 343 28.05 -8.11 20.12
CA PHE A 343 26.80 -7.56 19.60
C PHE A 343 25.71 -8.66 19.54
N MET A 344 26.04 -9.84 19.05
CA MET A 344 25.10 -10.98 19.04
C MET A 344 24.64 -11.36 20.46
N GLN A 345 25.52 -11.37 21.43
CA GLN A 345 25.16 -11.67 22.81
C GLN A 345 24.37 -10.56 23.49
N GLU A 346 24.93 -9.34 23.52
CA GLU A 346 24.41 -8.25 24.34
C GLU A 346 23.21 -7.50 23.69
N ARG A 347 23.16 -7.45 22.35
CA ARG A 347 22.15 -6.66 21.63
C ARG A 347 21.06 -7.54 21.00
N MET A 348 21.40 -8.75 20.58
CA MET A 348 20.45 -9.69 20.02
C MET A 348 19.96 -10.72 21.04
N GLY A 349 20.58 -10.81 22.23
CA GLY A 349 20.21 -11.78 23.27
C GLY A 349 20.48 -13.23 22.88
N LEU A 350 21.54 -13.49 22.10
CA LEU A 350 21.90 -14.84 21.68
C LEU A 350 22.90 -15.44 22.67
N ASP A 351 22.38 -15.92 23.80
CA ASP A 351 23.23 -16.49 24.86
C ASP A 351 23.75 -17.92 24.55
N ASP A 352 22.98 -18.72 23.82
CA ASP A 352 23.23 -20.11 23.46
C ASP A 352 23.84 -20.28 22.07
N MET A 353 24.85 -19.48 21.74
CA MET A 353 25.50 -19.53 20.43
C MET A 353 26.36 -20.82 20.31
N ARG A 354 26.22 -21.48 19.16
CA ARG A 354 26.99 -22.70 18.80
C ARG A 354 27.82 -22.46 17.55
N GLN A 355 28.98 -23.12 17.46
CA GLN A 355 29.88 -23.06 16.31
C GLN A 355 30.23 -21.62 15.89
N GLY A 356 30.39 -20.74 16.90
CA GLY A 356 30.73 -19.34 16.67
C GLY A 356 32.15 -19.20 16.14
N ARG A 357 32.31 -18.34 15.12
CA ARG A 357 33.62 -18.01 14.53
C ARG A 357 33.66 -16.64 13.94
N PRO A 358 34.82 -15.98 13.87
CA PRO A 358 34.99 -14.77 13.08
C PRO A 358 34.52 -14.98 11.63
N PHE A 359 33.92 -13.95 11.04
CA PHE A 359 33.48 -13.91 9.66
C PHE A 359 33.99 -12.63 9.02
N THR A 360 34.88 -12.75 8.05
CA THR A 360 35.46 -11.61 7.33
C THR A 360 35.18 -11.79 5.85
N ALA A 361 34.47 -10.86 5.24
CA ALA A 361 34.21 -10.83 3.81
C ALA A 361 34.09 -9.38 3.35
N GLY A 362 34.58 -9.08 2.13
CA GLY A 362 34.55 -7.72 1.60
C GLY A 362 35.36 -6.71 2.42
N GLY A 363 36.30 -7.15 3.26
CA GLY A 363 37.05 -6.29 4.18
C GLY A 363 36.26 -5.83 5.40
N LEU A 364 35.07 -6.40 5.64
CA LEU A 364 34.21 -6.08 6.77
C LEU A 364 34.41 -7.08 7.92
N ASP A 365 34.49 -6.54 9.14
CA ASP A 365 34.54 -7.35 10.35
C ASP A 365 33.17 -7.93 10.69
N GLY A 366 33.10 -9.20 10.97
CA GLY A 366 31.88 -9.88 11.31
C GLY A 366 32.09 -11.09 12.23
N TYR A 367 30.99 -11.75 12.57
CA TYR A 367 30.93 -12.96 13.32
C TYR A 367 29.75 -13.82 12.87
N THR A 368 29.93 -15.14 12.82
CA THR A 368 28.83 -16.07 12.49
C THR A 368 28.69 -17.11 13.60
N ALA A 369 27.44 -17.48 13.89
CA ALA A 369 27.11 -18.54 14.87
C ALA A 369 25.74 -19.12 14.58
N PHE A 370 25.44 -20.28 15.14
CA PHE A 370 24.09 -20.81 15.24
C PHE A 370 23.47 -20.44 16.58
N ALA A 371 22.19 -20.14 16.56
CA ALA A 371 21.33 -20.08 17.75
C ALA A 371 19.92 -20.55 17.39
N ASP A 372 19.15 -21.02 18.37
CA ASP A 372 17.79 -21.45 18.14
C ASP A 372 16.83 -20.25 18.17
N ALA A 373 15.98 -20.11 17.17
CA ALA A 373 14.99 -19.06 17.11
C ALA A 373 13.66 -19.54 16.52
N ASN A 374 12.60 -18.77 16.77
CA ASN A 374 11.31 -18.99 16.17
C ASN A 374 11.33 -18.57 14.69
N THR A 375 10.89 -19.47 13.83
CA THR A 375 10.74 -19.25 12.39
C THR A 375 9.28 -19.48 12.02
N PRO A 376 8.86 -19.21 10.77
CA PRO A 376 7.51 -19.57 10.30
C PRO A 376 7.16 -21.05 10.45
N TRP A 377 8.18 -21.90 10.61
CA TRP A 377 8.03 -23.37 10.78
C TRP A 377 8.22 -23.83 12.23
N GLY A 378 8.13 -22.90 13.20
CA GLY A 378 8.42 -23.12 14.62
C GLY A 378 9.92 -22.99 14.92
N LYS A 379 10.34 -23.48 16.09
CA LYS A 379 11.72 -23.35 16.57
C LYS A 379 12.70 -24.12 15.67
N ARG A 380 13.72 -23.44 15.15
CA ARG A 380 14.78 -23.98 14.28
C ARG A 380 16.14 -23.50 14.72
N SER A 381 17.17 -24.25 14.32
CA SER A 381 18.57 -23.78 14.36
C SER A 381 18.75 -22.76 13.24
N VAL A 382 19.07 -21.54 13.59
CA VAL A 382 19.23 -20.40 12.68
C VAL A 382 20.71 -20.05 12.60
N ARG A 383 21.27 -19.93 11.39
CA ARG A 383 22.59 -19.35 11.16
C ARG A 383 22.44 -17.84 11.21
N TYR A 384 23.20 -17.19 12.06
CA TYR A 384 23.34 -15.73 12.13
C TYR A 384 24.72 -15.33 11.62
N VAL A 385 24.75 -14.26 10.84
CA VAL A 385 25.97 -13.53 10.47
C VAL A 385 25.75 -12.07 10.80
N VAL A 386 26.62 -11.47 11.58
CA VAL A 386 26.64 -10.02 11.84
C VAL A 386 27.89 -9.46 11.21
N GLN A 387 27.75 -8.42 10.37
CA GLN A 387 28.84 -7.64 9.80
C GLN A 387 28.62 -6.16 10.02
N TYR A 388 29.70 -5.42 10.16
CA TYR A 388 29.68 -3.99 10.35
C TYR A 388 30.01 -3.24 9.05
N LEU A 389 29.12 -2.35 8.64
CA LEU A 389 29.37 -1.42 7.53
C LEU A 389 28.98 0.00 8.01
N GLY A 390 29.96 0.88 8.10
CA GLY A 390 29.74 2.20 8.67
C GLY A 390 29.27 2.12 10.13
N ASP A 391 28.22 2.87 10.44
CA ASP A 391 27.62 2.90 11.79
C ASP A 391 26.50 1.85 11.98
N ASN A 392 26.35 0.93 11.04
CA ASN A 392 25.33 -0.11 11.10
C ASN A 392 25.90 -1.50 11.30
N ALA A 393 25.17 -2.31 12.07
CA ALA A 393 25.34 -3.75 12.18
C ALA A 393 24.30 -4.42 11.27
N PHE A 394 24.74 -5.10 10.22
CA PHE A 394 23.90 -5.91 9.35
C PHE A 394 23.79 -7.31 9.88
N ILE A 395 22.56 -7.77 10.03
CA ILE A 395 22.24 -9.07 10.62
C ILE A 395 21.59 -9.91 9.54
N VAL A 396 22.32 -10.92 9.06
CA VAL A 396 21.80 -11.92 8.13
C VAL A 396 21.47 -13.18 8.92
N ALA A 397 20.19 -13.56 8.93
CA ALA A 397 19.71 -14.73 9.65
C ALA A 397 19.04 -15.69 8.66
N GLY A 398 19.35 -16.97 8.72
CA GLY A 398 18.73 -17.93 7.82
C GLY A 398 18.55 -19.31 8.42
N ALA A 399 17.55 -20.03 7.91
CA ALA A 399 17.21 -21.37 8.36
C ALA A 399 16.60 -22.22 7.24
N ALA A 400 16.73 -23.54 7.37
CA ALA A 400 15.96 -24.52 6.60
C ALA A 400 14.64 -24.87 7.32
N LYS A 401 13.62 -25.21 6.55
CA LYS A 401 12.33 -25.70 7.05
C LYS A 401 12.49 -27.05 7.77
N ASP A 402 13.30 -27.95 7.20
CA ASP A 402 13.56 -29.26 7.78
C ASP A 402 14.67 -29.16 8.82
N ARG A 403 14.42 -29.74 10.01
CA ARG A 403 15.44 -29.83 11.10
C ARG A 403 16.61 -30.67 10.72
N ALA A 404 16.42 -31.75 9.97
CA ALA A 404 17.49 -32.63 9.51
C ALA A 404 18.42 -31.97 8.48
N GLY A 405 17.86 -30.94 7.75
CA GLY A 405 18.59 -30.14 6.78
C GLY A 405 19.10 -28.81 7.33
N ALA A 406 19.31 -28.63 8.61
CA ALA A 406 19.61 -27.35 9.24
C ALA A 406 20.79 -26.59 8.60
N GLY A 407 21.78 -27.27 8.04
CA GLY A 407 22.92 -26.66 7.32
C GLY A 407 22.71 -26.48 5.81
N LYS A 408 21.57 -26.87 5.25
CA LYS A 408 21.31 -26.88 3.80
C LYS A 408 21.62 -25.55 3.12
N TYR A 409 21.32 -24.44 3.80
CA TYR A 409 21.44 -23.09 3.25
C TYR A 409 22.57 -22.26 3.87
N ASP A 410 23.45 -22.88 4.69
CA ASP A 410 24.54 -22.16 5.37
C ASP A 410 25.45 -21.41 4.41
N ALA A 411 25.89 -22.06 3.34
CA ALA A 411 26.72 -21.43 2.33
C ALA A 411 26.02 -20.25 1.65
N ALA A 412 24.73 -20.38 1.39
CA ALA A 412 23.92 -19.32 0.80
C ALA A 412 23.76 -18.12 1.76
N ILE A 413 23.54 -18.39 3.06
CA ILE A 413 23.42 -17.36 4.10
C ILE A 413 24.75 -16.60 4.26
N GLU A 414 25.87 -17.33 4.33
CA GLU A 414 27.21 -16.72 4.44
C GLU A 414 27.60 -15.98 3.14
N ALA A 415 27.25 -16.50 1.95
CA ALA A 415 27.46 -15.81 0.69
C ALA A 415 26.67 -14.50 0.61
N THR A 416 25.39 -14.51 1.05
CA THR A 416 24.59 -13.30 1.13
C THR A 416 25.23 -12.27 2.06
N ALA A 417 25.63 -12.66 3.27
CA ALA A 417 26.34 -11.76 4.18
C ALA A 417 27.66 -11.27 3.57
N GLY A 418 28.43 -12.17 2.96
CA GLY A 418 29.74 -11.87 2.37
C GLY A 418 29.68 -10.94 1.15
N SER A 419 28.53 -10.78 0.54
CA SER A 419 28.30 -9.85 -0.59
C SER A 419 28.08 -8.41 -0.15
N LEU A 420 27.90 -8.14 1.15
CA LEU A 420 27.65 -6.80 1.69
C LEU A 420 28.82 -5.86 1.40
N HIS A 421 28.54 -4.73 0.76
CA HIS A 421 29.54 -3.69 0.48
C HIS A 421 28.88 -2.31 0.27
N SER A 422 29.68 -1.24 0.29
CA SER A 422 29.24 0.10 -0.08
C SER A 422 29.03 0.21 -1.59
N LEU A 423 28.00 0.95 -2.00
CA LEU A 423 27.65 1.12 -3.40
C LEU A 423 28.80 1.66 -4.24
N THR A 424 29.13 0.99 -5.33
CA THR A 424 30.00 1.48 -6.39
C THR A 424 29.30 2.60 -7.19
N ALA A 425 30.05 3.35 -8.00
CA ALA A 425 29.47 4.39 -8.87
C ALA A 425 28.44 3.82 -9.87
N ALA A 426 28.62 2.60 -10.33
CA ALA A 426 27.65 1.91 -11.20
C ALA A 426 26.38 1.54 -10.43
N GLU A 427 26.53 0.99 -9.25
CA GLU A 427 25.40 0.57 -8.38
C GLU A 427 24.58 1.76 -7.85
N LYS A 428 25.19 2.92 -7.62
CA LYS A 428 24.46 4.15 -7.30
C LYS A 428 23.44 4.53 -8.37
N ARG A 429 23.75 4.29 -9.66
CA ARG A 429 22.79 4.49 -10.75
C ARG A 429 21.66 3.47 -10.72
N LEU A 430 21.98 2.22 -10.41
CA LEU A 430 20.96 1.16 -10.24
C LEU A 430 20.07 1.40 -9.03
N ALA A 431 20.62 1.91 -7.94
CA ALA A 431 19.91 2.28 -6.72
C ALA A 431 18.97 3.50 -6.90
N GLY A 432 19.12 4.29 -7.98
CA GLY A 432 18.28 5.46 -8.27
C GLY A 432 16.84 5.15 -8.65
N GLY A 433 16.48 3.87 -8.81
CA GLY A 433 15.12 3.45 -9.17
C GLY A 433 14.77 3.74 -10.63
N LYS A 434 13.54 3.43 -11.00
CA LYS A 434 12.93 3.72 -12.31
C LYS A 434 12.04 4.94 -12.19
N LYS A 435 11.89 5.70 -13.29
CA LYS A 435 11.04 6.90 -13.32
C LYS A 435 10.13 6.89 -14.53
N LEU A 436 8.96 7.49 -14.38
CA LEU A 436 8.13 7.85 -15.51
C LEU A 436 8.77 9.01 -16.27
N VAL A 437 8.76 8.92 -17.58
CA VAL A 437 9.17 9.98 -18.50
C VAL A 437 8.04 10.23 -19.48
N ILE A 438 7.65 11.49 -19.62
CA ILE A 438 6.57 11.89 -20.51
C ILE A 438 7.16 12.27 -21.87
N VAL A 439 6.72 11.55 -22.90
CA VAL A 439 7.22 11.78 -24.26
C VAL A 439 6.07 12.07 -25.22
N ARG A 440 6.38 12.88 -26.25
CA ARG A 440 5.44 13.13 -27.36
C ARG A 440 5.46 11.95 -28.34
N VAL A 441 4.28 11.49 -28.71
CA VAL A 441 4.13 10.40 -29.68
C VAL A 441 4.58 10.87 -31.07
N ALA A 442 5.55 10.14 -31.65
CA ALA A 442 5.98 10.31 -33.03
C ALA A 442 5.21 9.36 -33.96
N LYS A 443 5.17 9.71 -35.25
CA LYS A 443 4.54 8.84 -36.27
C LYS A 443 5.28 7.49 -36.36
N GLY A 444 4.52 6.40 -36.28
CA GLY A 444 5.07 5.04 -36.37
C GLY A 444 5.65 4.49 -35.06
N MET A 445 5.54 5.23 -33.94
CA MET A 445 5.96 4.75 -32.63
C MET A 445 5.09 3.57 -32.20
N ARG A 446 5.72 2.49 -31.69
CA ARG A 446 5.05 1.27 -31.24
C ARG A 446 5.55 0.84 -29.87
N TYR A 447 4.66 0.30 -29.04
CA TYR A 447 5.05 -0.20 -27.72
C TYR A 447 6.06 -1.35 -27.78
N ALA A 448 5.99 -2.22 -28.78
CA ALA A 448 6.97 -3.28 -28.99
C ALA A 448 8.42 -2.75 -29.15
N ASP A 449 8.61 -1.60 -29.80
CA ASP A 449 9.93 -0.99 -29.96
C ASP A 449 10.37 -0.27 -28.67
N LEU A 450 9.47 0.44 -28.03
CA LEU A 450 9.70 1.14 -26.76
C LEU A 450 10.02 0.17 -25.61
N ALA A 451 9.44 -1.02 -25.64
CA ALA A 451 9.63 -2.07 -24.65
C ALA A 451 11.08 -2.59 -24.65
N ARG A 452 11.75 -2.66 -25.82
CA ARG A 452 13.17 -3.10 -25.92
C ARG A 452 14.14 -2.16 -25.22
N GLU A 453 13.78 -0.89 -25.11
CA GLU A 453 14.58 0.13 -24.44
C GLU A 453 14.16 0.39 -22.99
N SER A 454 13.07 -0.23 -22.55
CA SER A 454 12.53 -0.05 -21.21
C SER A 454 13.31 -0.85 -20.17
N PRO A 455 13.56 -0.33 -18.96
CA PRO A 455 14.12 -1.09 -17.85
C PRO A 455 13.11 -2.04 -17.18
N LEU A 456 11.91 -2.19 -17.72
CA LEU A 456 10.93 -3.16 -17.26
C LEU A 456 11.37 -4.56 -17.66
N THR A 457 11.46 -5.47 -16.71
CA THR A 457 12.01 -6.82 -16.93
C THR A 457 10.93 -7.84 -17.34
N ASN A 458 9.70 -7.69 -16.82
CA ASN A 458 8.62 -8.64 -17.05
C ASN A 458 7.51 -7.96 -17.87
N TYR A 459 7.17 -8.54 -19.02
CA TYR A 459 6.07 -8.07 -19.87
C TYR A 459 6.12 -6.54 -20.15
N PRO A 460 7.27 -6.00 -20.64
CA PRO A 460 7.46 -4.55 -20.73
C PRO A 460 6.47 -3.87 -21.69
N GLU A 461 6.07 -4.53 -22.76
CA GLU A 461 5.11 -4.01 -23.74
C GLU A 461 3.72 -3.86 -23.14
N GLU A 462 3.24 -4.89 -22.46
CA GLU A 462 1.94 -4.92 -21.79
C GLU A 462 1.90 -3.92 -20.63
N GLN A 463 2.99 -3.80 -19.86
CA GLN A 463 3.07 -2.80 -18.79
C GLN A 463 3.03 -1.36 -19.33
N LEU A 464 3.69 -1.08 -20.46
CA LEU A 464 3.61 0.22 -21.11
C LEU A 464 2.19 0.52 -21.63
N ARG A 465 1.48 -0.47 -22.16
CA ARG A 465 0.06 -0.33 -22.53
C ARG A 465 -0.83 -0.06 -21.33
N LEU A 466 -0.63 -0.78 -20.22
CA LEU A 466 -1.36 -0.54 -18.97
C LEU A 466 -1.17 0.89 -18.46
N LEU A 467 0.07 1.37 -18.42
CA LEU A 467 0.39 2.72 -17.98
C LEU A 467 -0.37 3.78 -18.77
N ASN A 468 -0.61 3.53 -20.05
CA ASN A 468 -1.21 4.47 -20.98
C ASN A 468 -2.70 4.23 -21.29
N ASP A 469 -3.37 3.36 -20.52
CA ASP A 469 -4.78 2.97 -20.73
C ASP A 469 -5.02 2.40 -22.15
N GLN A 470 -4.08 1.59 -22.65
CA GLN A 470 -4.12 1.01 -23.98
C GLN A 470 -4.00 -0.54 -23.98
N TYR A 471 -4.04 -1.16 -22.82
CA TYR A 471 -4.07 -2.61 -22.69
C TYR A 471 -5.42 -3.18 -23.16
N PRO A 472 -5.47 -4.35 -23.86
CA PRO A 472 -4.31 -5.22 -24.17
C PRO A 472 -3.56 -4.87 -25.48
N ASP A 473 -4.21 -4.26 -26.49
CA ASP A 473 -3.70 -4.23 -27.86
C ASP A 473 -3.53 -2.82 -28.47
N GLY A 474 -3.79 -1.76 -27.68
CA GLY A 474 -3.68 -0.38 -28.15
C GLY A 474 -2.24 0.04 -28.45
N GLU A 475 -2.07 1.00 -29.35
CA GLU A 475 -0.78 1.56 -29.76
C GLU A 475 -0.77 3.10 -29.61
N PRO A 476 0.41 3.73 -29.49
CA PRO A 476 0.51 5.19 -29.38
C PRO A 476 0.00 5.91 -30.65
N HIS A 477 -0.83 6.94 -30.47
CA HIS A 477 -1.36 7.72 -31.58
C HIS A 477 -0.95 9.20 -31.50
N PRO A 478 -0.32 9.78 -32.56
CA PRO A 478 -0.04 11.19 -32.65
C PRO A 478 -1.31 12.00 -33.04
N PRO A 479 -1.44 13.29 -32.62
CA PRO A 479 -0.59 13.91 -31.62
C PRO A 479 -1.00 13.50 -30.22
N GLY A 480 -0.05 13.21 -29.35
CA GLY A 480 -0.34 12.86 -27.97
C GLY A 480 0.91 12.75 -27.10
N LEU A 481 0.71 12.63 -25.80
CA LEU A 481 1.73 12.33 -24.83
C LEU A 481 1.54 10.90 -24.33
N ILE A 482 2.63 10.20 -24.05
CA ILE A 482 2.64 8.89 -23.40
C ILE A 482 3.64 8.86 -22.25
N LYS A 483 3.39 7.94 -21.32
CA LYS A 483 4.28 7.60 -20.22
C LYS A 483 5.20 6.47 -20.64
N LEU A 484 6.50 6.65 -20.45
CA LEU A 484 7.51 5.60 -20.56
C LEU A 484 8.17 5.40 -19.21
N VAL A 485 8.81 4.25 -19.00
CA VAL A 485 9.65 3.96 -17.84
C VAL A 485 11.10 4.00 -18.28
N ARG A 486 11.93 4.78 -17.55
CA ARG A 486 13.37 4.90 -17.77
C ARG A 486 14.13 4.68 -16.47
#